data_65ac8ca716b39b05ffb39002d159578f
#
_entry.id   65ac8ca716b39b05ffb39002d159578f
#
_cell.length_a   1.000
_cell.length_b   1.000
_cell.length_c   1.000
_cell.angle_alpha   90.00
_cell.angle_beta   90.00
_cell.angle_gamma   90.00
#
_symmetry.space_group_name_H-M   'P 1'
#
loop_
_entity.id
_entity.type
_entity.pdbx_description
1 polymer ?
#
loop_
_entity_poly.entity_id
_entity_poly.type
_entity_poly.pdbx_seq_one_letter_code
_entity_poly.pdbx_strand_id
1 'polypeptide(L)'
;MDTPVFEARAVQRHLRRAPRKVRLVADAVRGSSVSKALKRLEFTNKGSATDVSKVIKSAAANLRDKFQEERFENDDLIIKTIFVDEGVTLKRIQPAPQGRAHRINKRSCHITVVVAKREEELVNE
;
A
#
# COMPACT_ATOMS: atom_id res chain seq x y z
N MET A 1 -19.42 13.45 -21.72
CA MET A 1 -18.49 12.46 -22.24
C MET A 1 -17.60 11.95 -21.14
N ASP A 2 -17.74 10.68 -20.90
CA ASP A 2 -16.97 10.08 -19.84
C ASP A 2 -15.56 9.79 -20.35
N THR A 3 -14.59 10.49 -19.79
CA THR A 3 -13.20 10.14 -20.01
C THR A 3 -12.95 8.79 -19.35
N PRO A 4 -12.34 7.83 -20.04
CA PRO A 4 -12.03 6.56 -19.41
C PRO A 4 -11.10 6.79 -18.21
N VAL A 5 -11.49 6.21 -17.09
CA VAL A 5 -10.71 6.31 -15.86
C VAL A 5 -9.79 5.10 -15.82
N PHE A 6 -8.49 5.33 -15.92
CA PHE A 6 -7.49 4.28 -15.83
C PHE A 6 -7.09 4.10 -14.36
N GLU A 7 -7.74 3.16 -13.71
CA GLU A 7 -7.49 2.82 -12.32
C GLU A 7 -7.41 1.32 -12.15
N ALA A 8 -6.60 0.89 -11.23
CA ALA A 8 -6.56 -0.50 -10.77
C ALA A 8 -6.17 -0.53 -9.32
N ARG A 9 -6.58 -1.57 -8.63
CA ARG A 9 -6.27 -1.74 -7.22
C ARG A 9 -5.57 -3.06 -6.97
N ALA A 10 -4.86 -3.11 -5.85
CA ALA A 10 -4.31 -4.34 -5.32
C ALA A 10 -4.54 -4.35 -3.83
N VAL A 11 -4.78 -5.52 -3.27
CA VAL A 11 -5.02 -5.70 -1.85
C VAL A 11 -4.10 -6.80 -1.34
N GLN A 12 -3.34 -6.49 -0.28
CA GLN A 12 -2.59 -7.48 0.48
C GLN A 12 -3.40 -7.79 1.72
N ARG A 13 -3.93 -9.01 1.81
CA ARG A 13 -4.71 -9.43 2.96
C ARG A 13 -3.85 -10.20 3.95
N HIS A 14 -4.21 -10.12 5.22
CA HIS A 14 -3.60 -10.89 6.30
C HIS A 14 -2.09 -10.66 6.43
N LEU A 15 -1.68 -9.41 6.29
CA LEU A 15 -0.30 -9.04 6.55
C LEU A 15 -0.06 -9.03 8.06
N ARG A 16 0.92 -9.80 8.51
CA ARG A 16 1.25 -9.91 9.95
C ARG A 16 2.11 -8.74 10.42
N ARG A 17 1.50 -7.57 10.44
CA ARG A 17 2.14 -6.36 10.95
C ARG A 17 1.09 -5.51 11.63
N ALA A 18 1.53 -4.71 12.60
CA ALA A 18 0.62 -3.80 13.30
C ALA A 18 0.13 -2.73 12.32
N PRO A 19 -1.20 -2.51 12.21
CA PRO A 19 -1.73 -1.53 11.26
C PRO A 19 -1.15 -0.13 11.45
N ARG A 20 -0.93 0.28 12.69
CA ARG A 20 -0.39 1.60 13.01
C ARG A 20 0.96 1.85 12.36
N LYS A 21 1.85 0.87 12.39
CA LYS A 21 3.18 0.99 11.80
C LYS A 21 3.13 1.03 10.28
N VAL A 22 2.25 0.23 9.69
CA VAL A 22 2.07 0.21 8.23
C VAL A 22 1.45 1.52 7.74
N ARG A 23 0.53 2.11 8.52
CA ARG A 23 -0.07 3.40 8.17
C ARG A 23 0.96 4.52 8.07
N LEU A 24 1.99 4.51 8.90
CA LEU A 24 3.06 5.50 8.82
C LEU A 24 3.76 5.46 7.46
N VAL A 25 4.04 4.26 6.97
CA VAL A 25 4.66 4.08 5.66
C VAL A 25 3.69 4.45 4.54
N ALA A 26 2.43 4.06 4.66
CA ALA A 26 1.40 4.39 3.67
C ALA A 26 1.21 5.90 3.54
N ASP A 27 1.19 6.61 4.66
CA ASP A 27 1.01 8.07 4.67
C ASP A 27 2.17 8.78 3.96
N ALA A 28 3.37 8.21 4.04
CA ALA A 28 4.56 8.80 3.42
C ALA A 28 4.50 8.77 1.89
N VAL A 29 3.76 7.84 1.30
CA VAL A 29 3.71 7.67 -0.16
C VAL A 29 2.37 8.06 -0.78
N ARG A 30 1.41 8.48 0.04
CA ARG A 30 0.08 8.86 -0.47
C ARG A 30 0.18 10.07 -1.40
N GLY A 31 -0.44 9.95 -2.57
CA GLY A 31 -0.46 11.03 -3.55
C GLY A 31 0.80 11.18 -4.39
N SER A 32 1.81 10.37 -4.15
CA SER A 32 3.06 10.39 -4.91
C SER A 32 2.92 9.58 -6.20
N SER A 33 3.78 9.86 -7.19
CA SER A 33 3.88 8.98 -8.35
C SER A 33 4.41 7.63 -7.90
N VAL A 34 4.08 6.58 -8.65
CA VAL A 34 4.55 5.23 -8.34
C VAL A 34 6.07 5.17 -8.32
N SER A 35 6.72 5.83 -9.29
CA SER A 35 8.18 5.87 -9.35
C SER A 35 8.81 6.47 -8.10
N LYS A 36 8.32 7.64 -7.67
CA LYS A 36 8.82 8.30 -6.46
C LYS A 36 8.53 7.50 -5.21
N ALA A 37 7.34 6.91 -5.13
CA ALA A 37 6.95 6.10 -3.99
C ALA A 37 7.87 4.89 -3.82
N LEU A 38 8.15 4.17 -4.91
CA LEU A 38 9.02 3.00 -4.86
C LEU A 38 10.45 3.37 -4.46
N LYS A 39 10.95 4.49 -4.97
CA LYS A 39 12.29 4.97 -4.58
C LYS A 39 12.34 5.34 -3.09
N ARG A 40 11.32 6.03 -2.60
CA ARG A 40 11.25 6.42 -1.19
C ARG A 40 11.20 5.19 -0.29
N LEU A 41 10.42 4.19 -0.67
CA LEU A 41 10.28 2.96 0.11
C LEU A 41 11.55 2.13 0.12
N GLU A 42 12.32 2.15 -0.96
CA GLU A 42 13.60 1.46 -1.05
C GLU A 42 14.59 1.97 0.01
N PHE A 43 14.55 3.25 0.33
CA PHE A 43 15.45 3.86 1.32
C PHE A 43 14.83 4.00 2.71
N THR A 44 13.64 3.47 2.91
CA THR A 44 12.97 3.52 4.20
C THR A 44 13.37 2.32 5.05
N ASN A 45 13.90 2.58 6.24
CA ASN A 45 14.37 1.54 7.16
C ASN A 45 13.24 0.96 8.02
N LYS A 46 12.13 0.61 7.39
CA LYS A 46 11.00 -0.02 8.07
C LYS A 46 10.63 -1.30 7.34
N GLY A 47 10.42 -2.37 8.09
CA GLY A 47 10.06 -3.67 7.50
C GLY A 47 8.80 -3.61 6.65
N SER A 48 7.82 -2.81 7.04
CA SER A 48 6.58 -2.65 6.31
C SER A 48 6.77 -1.96 4.95
N ALA A 49 7.88 -1.25 4.74
CA ALA A 49 8.15 -0.58 3.46
C ALA A 49 8.22 -1.58 2.31
N THR A 50 8.83 -2.73 2.54
CA THR A 50 8.90 -3.79 1.52
C THR A 50 7.50 -4.31 1.17
N ASP A 51 6.65 -4.50 2.17
CA ASP A 51 5.30 -5.00 1.96
C ASP A 51 4.45 -4.00 1.18
N VAL A 52 4.51 -2.73 1.55
CA VAL A 52 3.80 -1.66 0.84
C VAL A 52 4.31 -1.55 -0.60
N SER A 53 5.62 -1.64 -0.81
CA SER A 53 6.23 -1.62 -2.13
C SER A 53 5.69 -2.73 -3.03
N LYS A 54 5.55 -3.93 -2.50
CA LYS A 54 5.01 -5.07 -3.25
C LYS A 54 3.56 -4.84 -3.69
N VAL A 55 2.74 -4.28 -2.81
CA VAL A 55 1.34 -3.99 -3.13
C VAL A 55 1.23 -2.91 -4.19
N ILE A 56 2.06 -1.88 -4.12
CA ILE A 56 2.11 -0.82 -5.13
C ILE A 56 2.51 -1.38 -6.50
N LYS A 57 3.54 -2.22 -6.54
CA LYS A 57 3.97 -2.88 -7.77
C LYS A 57 2.86 -3.76 -8.35
N SER A 58 2.14 -4.47 -7.49
CA SER A 58 1.01 -5.30 -7.89
C SER A 58 -0.12 -4.47 -8.49
N ALA A 59 -0.45 -3.33 -7.88
CA ALA A 59 -1.47 -2.43 -8.39
C ALA A 59 -1.10 -1.87 -9.76
N ALA A 60 0.16 -1.46 -9.94
CA ALA A 60 0.65 -0.97 -11.22
C ALA A 60 0.60 -2.06 -12.30
N ALA A 61 0.98 -3.29 -11.94
CA ALA A 61 0.91 -4.43 -12.85
C ALA A 61 -0.54 -4.74 -13.24
N ASN A 62 -1.46 -4.66 -12.27
CA ASN A 62 -2.88 -4.87 -12.54
C ASN A 62 -3.44 -3.82 -13.51
N LEU A 63 -2.98 -2.57 -13.38
CA LEU A 63 -3.39 -1.51 -14.29
C LEU A 63 -2.91 -1.80 -15.73
N ARG A 64 -1.66 -2.19 -15.88
CA ARG A 64 -1.10 -2.53 -17.19
C ARG A 64 -1.80 -3.72 -17.82
N ASP A 65 -2.13 -4.70 -17.01
CA ASP A 65 -2.83 -5.90 -17.47
C ASP A 65 -4.28 -5.60 -17.88
N LYS A 66 -4.95 -4.74 -17.12
CA LYS A 66 -6.33 -4.34 -17.38
C LYS A 66 -6.47 -3.51 -18.66
N PHE A 67 -5.48 -2.66 -18.95
CA PHE A 67 -5.48 -1.76 -20.10
C PHE A 67 -4.27 -2.03 -20.99
N GLN A 68 -4.23 -3.19 -21.62
CA GLN A 68 -3.08 -3.64 -22.42
C GLN A 68 -2.82 -2.80 -23.65
N GLU A 69 -3.84 -2.11 -24.17
CA GLU A 69 -3.71 -1.25 -25.34
C GLU A 69 -2.95 0.04 -25.05
N GLU A 70 -2.90 0.43 -23.79
CA GLU A 70 -2.21 1.63 -23.37
C GLU A 70 -0.88 1.27 -22.73
N ARG A 71 0.11 2.12 -22.92
CA ARG A 71 1.41 1.93 -22.29
C ARG A 71 1.55 2.88 -21.11
N PHE A 72 1.71 2.32 -19.91
CA PHE A 72 1.88 3.09 -18.70
C PHE A 72 3.25 2.82 -18.11
N GLU A 73 3.99 3.89 -17.85
CA GLU A 73 5.23 3.80 -17.08
C GLU A 73 4.97 4.24 -15.64
N ASN A 74 5.87 3.88 -14.73
CA ASN A 74 5.68 4.22 -13.32
C ASN A 74 5.59 5.73 -13.08
N ASP A 75 6.20 6.55 -13.94
CA ASP A 75 6.13 8.01 -13.83
C ASP A 75 4.74 8.56 -14.19
N ASP A 76 3.99 7.81 -14.99
CA ASP A 76 2.66 8.21 -15.44
C ASP A 76 1.56 7.84 -14.45
N LEU A 77 1.89 7.03 -13.46
CA LEU A 77 0.95 6.51 -12.48
C LEU A 77 1.13 7.19 -11.14
N ILE A 78 0.02 7.48 -10.49
CA ILE A 78 0.02 8.03 -9.14
C ILE A 78 -0.70 7.08 -8.19
N ILE A 79 -0.35 7.16 -6.94
CA ILE A 79 -1.06 6.43 -5.88
C ILE A 79 -2.25 7.30 -5.48
N LYS A 80 -3.40 6.99 -6.05
CA LYS A 80 -4.63 7.75 -5.82
C LYS A 80 -5.14 7.55 -4.40
N THR A 81 -5.16 6.31 -3.96
CA THR A 81 -5.66 5.94 -2.65
C THR A 81 -4.79 4.84 -2.08
N ILE A 82 -4.42 4.98 -0.84
CA ILE A 82 -3.76 3.92 -0.09
C ILE A 82 -4.29 3.97 1.34
N PHE A 83 -4.74 2.83 1.83
CA PHE A 83 -5.20 2.74 3.21
C PHE A 83 -4.92 1.36 3.78
N VAL A 84 -4.90 1.31 5.09
CA VAL A 84 -4.61 0.10 5.85
C VAL A 84 -5.77 -0.16 6.79
N ASP A 85 -6.39 -1.32 6.65
CA ASP A 85 -7.48 -1.76 7.51
C ASP A 85 -6.96 -2.76 8.54
N GLU A 86 -7.57 -2.76 9.72
CA GLU A 86 -7.25 -3.74 10.73
C GLU A 86 -7.78 -5.11 10.33
N GLY A 87 -6.93 -6.12 10.49
CA GLY A 87 -7.33 -7.50 10.29
C GLY A 87 -7.60 -8.21 11.60
N VAL A 88 -7.65 -9.52 11.54
CA VAL A 88 -7.86 -10.35 12.72
C VAL A 88 -6.67 -10.23 13.68
N THR A 89 -6.97 -10.06 14.96
CA THR A 89 -5.96 -10.06 15.99
C THR A 89 -5.91 -11.44 16.64
N LEU A 90 -4.75 -12.08 16.56
CA LEU A 90 -4.54 -13.35 17.25
C LEU A 90 -4.01 -13.08 18.65
N LYS A 91 -4.71 -13.60 19.65
CA LYS A 91 -4.31 -13.44 21.04
C LYS A 91 -3.44 -14.62 21.45
N ARG A 92 -2.30 -14.33 22.07
CA ARG A 92 -1.38 -15.33 22.57
C ARG A 92 -1.10 -15.02 24.03
N ILE A 93 -0.76 -16.05 24.79
CA ILE A 93 -0.39 -15.92 26.19
C ILE A 93 1.09 -16.24 26.32
N GLN A 94 1.83 -15.33 26.94
CA GLN A 94 3.24 -15.53 27.24
C GLN A 94 3.41 -15.68 28.74
N PRO A 95 4.08 -16.74 29.23
CA PRO A 95 4.39 -16.87 30.63
C PRO A 95 5.22 -15.68 31.12
N ALA A 96 4.82 -15.12 32.25
CA ALA A 96 5.51 -14.03 32.87
C ALA A 96 6.11 -14.50 34.19
N PRO A 97 7.09 -13.76 34.77
CA PRO A 97 7.62 -14.08 36.11
C PRO A 97 6.51 -14.14 37.16
N GLN A 98 6.70 -14.95 38.19
CA GLN A 98 5.78 -15.13 39.30
C GLN A 98 4.43 -15.76 38.93
N GLY A 99 4.41 -16.62 37.93
CA GLY A 99 3.19 -17.35 37.56
C GLY A 99 2.11 -16.52 36.88
N ARG A 100 2.41 -15.29 36.51
CA ARG A 100 1.48 -14.43 35.79
C ARG A 100 1.57 -14.70 34.30
N ALA A 101 0.45 -14.53 33.58
CA ALA A 101 0.41 -14.64 32.14
C ALA A 101 0.18 -13.27 31.52
N HIS A 102 1.00 -12.91 30.54
CA HIS A 102 0.82 -11.68 29.75
C HIS A 102 0.15 -12.01 28.44
N ARG A 103 -0.82 -11.19 28.07
CA ARG A 103 -1.48 -11.32 26.77
C ARG A 103 -0.64 -10.63 25.71
N ILE A 104 -0.41 -11.33 24.61
CA ILE A 104 0.26 -10.78 23.44
C ILE A 104 -0.76 -10.75 22.30
N ASN A 105 -0.95 -9.58 21.71
CA ASN A 105 -1.81 -9.41 20.54
C ASN A 105 -0.96 -9.47 19.29
N LYS A 106 -1.16 -10.51 18.51
CA LYS A 106 -0.56 -10.61 17.16
C LYS A 106 -1.53 -9.98 16.18
N ARG A 107 -1.30 -8.73 15.86
CA ARG A 107 -2.17 -7.96 14.97
C ARG A 107 -1.85 -8.23 13.53
N SER A 108 -2.85 -8.13 12.69
CA SER A 108 -2.70 -8.19 11.24
C SER A 108 -3.41 -7.01 10.60
N CYS A 109 -3.14 -6.79 9.33
CA CYS A 109 -3.76 -5.71 8.59
C CYS A 109 -3.96 -6.09 7.14
N HIS A 110 -4.72 -5.26 6.44
CA HIS A 110 -4.95 -5.38 5.01
C HIS A 110 -4.56 -4.06 4.37
N ILE A 111 -3.70 -4.12 3.36
CA ILE A 111 -3.27 -2.93 2.63
C ILE A 111 -4.02 -2.87 1.31
N THR A 112 -4.68 -1.77 1.03
CA THR A 112 -5.35 -1.53 -0.25
C THR A 112 -4.68 -0.34 -0.92
N VAL A 113 -4.29 -0.53 -2.17
CA VAL A 113 -3.69 0.53 -2.98
C VAL A 113 -4.48 0.66 -4.27
N VAL A 114 -4.86 1.88 -4.61
CA VAL A 114 -5.47 2.21 -5.90
C VAL A 114 -4.48 3.10 -6.66
N VAL A 115 -4.06 2.65 -7.82
CA VAL A 115 -3.17 3.36 -8.71
C VAL A 115 -3.96 3.86 -9.89
N ALA A 116 -3.74 5.10 -10.28
CA ALA A 116 -4.44 5.71 -11.40
C ALA A 116 -3.44 6.40 -12.33
N LYS A 117 -3.85 6.55 -13.59
CA LYS A 117 -3.08 7.35 -14.53
C LYS A 117 -3.11 8.81 -14.06
N ARG A 118 -1.94 9.43 -14.05
CA ARG A 118 -1.81 10.83 -13.73
C ARG A 118 -2.58 11.65 -14.77
N GLU A 119 -3.54 12.43 -14.29
CA GLU A 119 -4.19 13.39 -15.16
C GLU A 119 -3.16 14.44 -15.52
N GLU A 120 -2.90 14.57 -16.82
CA GLU A 120 -2.19 15.73 -17.29
C GLU A 120 -3.07 16.92 -16.95
N GLU A 121 -2.67 17.67 -15.93
CA GLU A 121 -3.25 18.97 -15.75
C GLU A 121 -3.03 19.68 -17.07
N LEU A 122 -4.13 19.97 -17.74
CA LEU A 122 -4.10 20.97 -18.77
C LEU A 122 -3.56 22.21 -18.10
N VAL A 123 -2.26 22.38 -18.20
CA VAL A 123 -1.64 23.61 -17.75
C VAL A 123 -2.16 24.68 -18.68
N ASN A 124 -3.25 25.26 -18.30
CA ASN A 124 -3.66 26.49 -18.90
C ASN A 124 -2.71 27.55 -18.40
N GLU A 125 -1.89 27.89 -19.26
CA GLU A 125 -1.07 29.07 -19.10
C GLU A 125 -1.91 30.31 -18.84
#